data_9e8ef86d5fbde55af08f377c22cd2497
#
_entry.id   9e8ef86d5fbde55af08f377c22cd2497
#
_cell.length_a   1.000
_cell.length_b   1.000
_cell.length_c   1.000
_cell.angle_alpha   90.00
_cell.angle_beta   90.00
_cell.angle_gamma   90.00
#
_symmetry.space_group_name_H-M   'P 1'
#
loop_
_entity.id
_entity.type
_entity.pdbx_description
1 polymer ?
#
loop_
_entity_poly.entity_id
_entity_poly.type
_entity_poly.pdbx_seq_one_letter_code
_entity_poly.pdbx_strand_id
1 'polypeptide(L)'
;MSRPQDSAGWLPGLAFVLIWSTGFIVGKAIVPLADTSLFLLARFALAALMFCIAALAARAAWPAWHEVPRHLLAGALMQGLYLCAAFGAVAHGLPPAVMALLGALQPLLTALLAIPLLKELPSRRTWQGLATGAAGVALVVAPLVVPVVQAGAGQSVSPWVLLAGLLAIVSITMGTLLQKMSIAASDLRTSSAWQNAGAMLVAGVAVWLSPAPHWQPGPVLWTALGWAALGISGAGTWLLLGIVRRGQAASAAALMFLAPPLAAVQAWLLFGDRLGPLQWLGMAVAGAGVWLCQTRERPRHAAAH
;
A
#
# COMPACT_ATOMS: atom_id res chain seq x y z
N MET A 1 -28.06 20.38 18.85
CA MET A 1 -27.41 19.18 19.39
C MET A 1 -26.48 18.60 18.31
N SER A 2 -25.21 18.96 18.35
CA SER A 2 -24.16 18.49 17.44
C SER A 2 -23.79 17.06 17.81
N ARG A 3 -23.99 16.12 16.91
CA ARG A 3 -23.57 14.72 17.07
C ARG A 3 -22.04 14.66 17.18
N PRO A 4 -21.48 13.90 18.13
CA PRO A 4 -20.06 13.63 18.19
C PRO A 4 -19.70 12.63 17.06
N GLN A 5 -19.29 13.15 15.90
CA GLN A 5 -18.95 12.32 14.72
C GLN A 5 -17.44 12.14 14.51
N ASP A 6 -16.58 12.62 15.40
CA ASP A 6 -15.17 12.79 15.05
C ASP A 6 -14.17 11.79 15.68
N SER A 7 -14.59 10.90 16.58
CA SER A 7 -13.66 9.95 17.21
C SER A 7 -13.60 8.56 16.53
N ALA A 8 -14.57 8.18 15.71
CA ALA A 8 -14.58 6.87 15.05
C ALA A 8 -13.90 6.84 13.66
N GLY A 9 -13.56 8.00 13.08
CA GLY A 9 -13.06 8.10 11.70
C GLY A 9 -11.60 7.70 11.51
N TRP A 10 -10.74 7.83 12.53
CA TRP A 10 -9.31 7.53 12.45
C TRP A 10 -8.96 6.06 12.75
N LEU A 11 -9.81 5.36 13.51
CA LEU A 11 -9.58 3.95 13.88
C LEU A 11 -9.42 3.00 12.69
N PRO A 12 -10.28 3.01 11.66
CA PRO A 12 -10.09 2.18 10.48
C PRO A 12 -8.79 2.50 9.73
N GLY A 13 -8.41 3.78 9.68
CA GLY A 13 -7.16 4.22 9.07
C GLY A 13 -5.94 3.69 9.81
N LEU A 14 -5.91 3.81 11.13
CA LEU A 14 -4.83 3.29 11.95
C LEU A 14 -4.76 1.78 11.89
N ALA A 15 -5.90 1.08 12.01
CA ALA A 15 -5.95 -0.38 11.89
C ALA A 15 -5.43 -0.85 10.53
N PHE A 16 -5.82 -0.16 9.45
CA PHE A 16 -5.32 -0.43 8.12
C PHE A 16 -3.80 -0.31 8.04
N VAL A 17 -3.22 0.81 8.50
CA VAL A 17 -1.78 1.04 8.39
C VAL A 17 -0.99 0.08 9.28
N LEU A 18 -1.48 -0.25 10.48
CA LEU A 18 -0.89 -1.25 11.35
C LEU A 18 -0.82 -2.62 10.68
N ILE A 19 -1.91 -3.07 10.07
CA ILE A 19 -1.94 -4.34 9.34
C ILE A 19 -1.03 -4.26 8.10
N TRP A 20 -1.13 -3.18 7.34
CA TRP A 20 -0.39 -2.99 6.10
C TRP A 20 1.13 -2.96 6.33
N SER A 21 1.59 -2.28 7.37
CA SER A 21 3.01 -2.19 7.71
C SER A 21 3.64 -3.54 8.07
N THR A 22 2.85 -4.52 8.55
CA THR A 22 3.35 -5.88 8.78
C THR A 22 3.77 -6.58 7.47
N GLY A 23 3.37 -6.07 6.31
CA GLY A 23 3.81 -6.58 5.02
C GLY A 23 5.33 -6.55 4.84
N PHE A 24 6.01 -5.55 5.40
CA PHE A 24 7.47 -5.47 5.42
C PHE A 24 8.09 -6.57 6.30
N ILE A 25 7.44 -6.89 7.42
CA ILE A 25 7.87 -7.98 8.33
C ILE A 25 7.74 -9.34 7.63
N VAL A 26 6.57 -9.58 7.01
CA VAL A 26 6.34 -10.79 6.21
C VAL A 26 7.37 -10.89 5.09
N GLY A 27 7.59 -9.79 4.34
CA GLY A 27 8.59 -9.75 3.28
C GLY A 27 9.99 -10.16 3.77
N LYS A 28 10.45 -9.59 4.90
CA LYS A 28 11.75 -9.95 5.51
C LYS A 28 11.82 -11.42 5.95
N ALA A 29 10.71 -11.93 6.50
CA ALA A 29 10.66 -13.30 7.03
C ALA A 29 10.65 -14.37 5.94
N ILE A 30 10.06 -14.10 4.76
CA ILE A 30 9.88 -15.10 3.70
C ILE A 30 11.05 -15.19 2.73
N VAL A 31 11.89 -14.15 2.61
CA VAL A 31 13.00 -14.11 1.63
C VAL A 31 13.89 -15.37 1.66
N PRO A 32 14.31 -15.91 2.82
CA PRO A 32 15.11 -17.15 2.84
C PRO A 32 14.30 -18.42 2.60
N LEU A 33 12.96 -18.35 2.62
CA LEU A 33 12.09 -19.54 2.63
C LEU A 33 11.37 -19.76 1.30
N ALA A 34 11.09 -18.69 0.54
CA ALA A 34 10.33 -18.80 -0.68
C ALA A 34 10.67 -17.70 -1.68
N ASP A 35 10.57 -18.05 -2.96
CA ASP A 35 10.55 -17.05 -4.03
C ASP A 35 9.35 -16.12 -3.83
N THR A 36 9.61 -14.82 -3.93
CA THR A 36 8.62 -13.79 -3.62
C THR A 36 7.42 -13.83 -4.56
N SER A 37 7.64 -14.11 -5.85
CA SER A 37 6.54 -14.17 -6.83
C SER A 37 5.65 -15.37 -6.56
N LEU A 38 6.23 -16.52 -6.20
CA LEU A 38 5.49 -17.73 -5.82
C LEU A 38 4.69 -17.53 -4.51
N PHE A 39 5.29 -16.86 -3.53
CA PHE A 39 4.60 -16.49 -2.30
C PHE A 39 3.42 -15.54 -2.57
N LEU A 40 3.60 -14.53 -3.42
CA LEU A 40 2.53 -13.61 -3.82
C LEU A 40 1.42 -14.33 -4.58
N LEU A 41 1.75 -15.26 -5.48
CA LEU A 41 0.77 -16.08 -6.18
C LEU A 41 -0.10 -16.89 -5.19
N ALA A 42 0.53 -17.59 -4.25
CA ALA A 42 -0.17 -18.35 -3.22
C ALA A 42 -1.04 -17.44 -2.32
N ARG A 43 -0.50 -16.28 -1.92
CA ARG A 43 -1.22 -15.28 -1.13
C ARG A 43 -2.48 -14.78 -1.84
N PHE A 44 -2.37 -14.40 -3.12
CA PHE A 44 -3.50 -13.89 -3.87
C PHE A 44 -4.53 -14.97 -4.17
N ALA A 45 -4.10 -16.21 -4.45
CA ALA A 45 -4.99 -17.34 -4.63
C ALA A 45 -5.82 -17.62 -3.36
N LEU A 46 -5.17 -17.64 -2.19
CA LEU A 46 -5.87 -17.81 -0.91
C LEU A 46 -6.80 -16.64 -0.59
N ALA A 47 -6.40 -15.42 -0.86
CA ALA A 47 -7.22 -14.24 -0.65
C ALA A 47 -8.43 -14.22 -1.60
N ALA A 48 -8.25 -14.56 -2.88
CA ALA A 48 -9.35 -14.69 -3.84
C ALA A 48 -10.36 -15.74 -3.38
N LEU A 49 -9.89 -16.91 -2.96
CA LEU A 49 -10.74 -17.99 -2.44
C LEU A 49 -11.50 -17.54 -1.19
N MET A 50 -10.82 -16.91 -0.24
CA MET A 50 -11.44 -16.38 0.98
C MET A 50 -12.56 -15.39 0.67
N PHE A 51 -12.31 -14.42 -0.23
CA PHE A 51 -13.32 -13.44 -0.61
C PHE A 51 -14.46 -14.06 -1.43
N CYS A 52 -14.20 -15.07 -2.27
CA CYS A 52 -15.24 -15.87 -2.93
C CYS A 52 -16.14 -16.55 -1.91
N ILE A 53 -15.57 -17.24 -0.94
CA ILE A 53 -16.33 -17.92 0.13
C ILE A 53 -17.17 -16.89 0.91
N ALA A 54 -16.56 -15.76 1.30
CA ALA A 54 -17.26 -14.69 2.02
C ALA A 54 -18.40 -14.07 1.19
N ALA A 55 -18.22 -13.91 -0.13
CA ALA A 55 -19.24 -13.40 -1.04
C ALA A 55 -20.40 -14.38 -1.19
N LEU A 56 -20.12 -15.67 -1.38
CA LEU A 56 -21.14 -16.73 -1.49
C LEU A 56 -21.90 -16.89 -0.19
N ALA A 57 -21.23 -16.96 0.96
CA ALA A 57 -21.84 -17.08 2.28
C ALA A 57 -22.78 -15.90 2.60
N ALA A 58 -22.42 -14.71 2.15
CA ALA A 58 -23.22 -13.50 2.34
C ALA A 58 -24.26 -13.25 1.22
N ARG A 59 -24.34 -14.13 0.23
CA ARG A 59 -25.16 -13.94 -0.98
C ARG A 59 -24.95 -12.56 -1.61
N ALA A 60 -23.69 -12.09 -1.65
CA ALA A 60 -23.33 -10.79 -2.17
C ALA A 60 -23.59 -10.71 -3.68
N ALA A 61 -23.98 -9.52 -4.15
CA ALA A 61 -24.18 -9.29 -5.58
C ALA A 61 -22.84 -9.30 -6.31
N TRP A 62 -22.73 -10.14 -7.33
CA TRP A 62 -21.56 -10.17 -8.21
C TRP A 62 -21.68 -9.08 -9.27
N PRO A 63 -20.55 -8.47 -9.67
CA PRO A 63 -20.55 -7.51 -10.77
C PRO A 63 -20.97 -8.17 -12.08
N ALA A 64 -21.57 -7.39 -12.96
CA ALA A 64 -21.90 -7.87 -14.30
C ALA A 64 -20.62 -8.23 -15.08
N TRP A 65 -20.71 -9.17 -16.03
CA TRP A 65 -19.54 -9.69 -16.76
C TRP A 65 -18.73 -8.59 -17.46
N HIS A 66 -19.37 -7.55 -17.94
CA HIS A 66 -18.69 -6.41 -18.57
C HIS A 66 -17.92 -5.52 -17.57
N GLU A 67 -18.16 -5.64 -16.26
CA GLU A 67 -17.44 -4.92 -15.21
C GLU A 67 -16.24 -5.71 -14.69
N VAL A 68 -16.26 -7.05 -14.82
CA VAL A 68 -15.17 -7.94 -14.34
C VAL A 68 -13.78 -7.52 -14.81
N PRO A 69 -13.55 -7.12 -16.09
CA PRO A 69 -12.23 -6.67 -16.53
C PRO A 69 -11.68 -5.46 -15.73
N ARG A 70 -12.56 -4.56 -15.27
CA ARG A 70 -12.15 -3.40 -14.45
C ARG A 70 -11.69 -3.84 -13.06
N HIS A 71 -12.37 -4.82 -12.46
CA HIS A 71 -11.96 -5.39 -11.17
C HIS A 71 -10.64 -6.14 -11.28
N LEU A 72 -10.47 -6.97 -12.32
CA LEU A 72 -9.22 -7.67 -12.60
C LEU A 72 -8.08 -6.68 -12.80
N LEU A 73 -8.28 -5.64 -13.61
CA LEU A 73 -7.27 -4.63 -13.87
C LEU A 73 -6.90 -3.84 -12.61
N ALA A 74 -7.90 -3.46 -11.78
CA ALA A 74 -7.62 -2.78 -10.53
C ALA A 74 -6.76 -3.64 -9.60
N GLY A 75 -7.05 -4.92 -9.46
CA GLY A 75 -6.26 -5.84 -8.65
C GLY A 75 -4.88 -6.13 -9.23
N ALA A 76 -4.82 -6.32 -10.56
CA ALA A 76 -3.56 -6.48 -11.28
C ALA A 76 -2.62 -5.29 -11.05
N LEU A 77 -3.15 -4.07 -11.03
CA LEU A 77 -2.38 -2.84 -10.78
C LEU A 77 -2.08 -2.63 -9.28
N MET A 78 -3.11 -2.65 -8.41
CA MET A 78 -2.96 -2.29 -6.99
C MET A 78 -2.11 -3.27 -6.20
N GLN A 79 -2.17 -4.54 -6.53
CA GLN A 79 -1.52 -5.61 -5.77
C GLN A 79 -0.54 -6.39 -6.62
N GLY A 80 -0.96 -6.89 -7.79
CA GLY A 80 -0.15 -7.75 -8.65
C GLY A 80 1.12 -7.05 -9.12
N LEU A 81 0.99 -6.09 -10.01
CA LEU A 81 2.13 -5.39 -10.62
C LEU A 81 2.91 -4.56 -9.59
N TYR A 82 2.19 -3.89 -8.67
CA TYR A 82 2.83 -3.16 -7.59
C TYR A 82 3.78 -4.04 -6.77
N LEU A 83 3.30 -5.14 -6.22
CA LEU A 83 4.12 -5.98 -5.33
C LEU A 83 5.18 -6.75 -6.11
N CYS A 84 4.86 -7.31 -7.28
CA CYS A 84 5.85 -8.00 -8.10
C CYS A 84 6.97 -7.06 -8.56
N ALA A 85 6.65 -5.84 -8.99
CA ALA A 85 7.66 -4.87 -9.41
C ALA A 85 8.47 -4.33 -8.23
N ALA A 86 7.85 -4.02 -7.09
CA ALA A 86 8.53 -3.53 -5.90
C ALA A 86 9.49 -4.58 -5.31
N PHE A 87 9.03 -5.80 -5.11
CA PHE A 87 9.85 -6.89 -4.59
C PHE A 87 10.91 -7.33 -5.63
N GLY A 88 10.54 -7.35 -6.92
CA GLY A 88 11.48 -7.62 -8.00
C GLY A 88 12.61 -6.60 -8.03
N ALA A 89 12.31 -5.30 -7.91
CA ALA A 89 13.33 -4.26 -7.82
C ALA A 89 14.28 -4.48 -6.64
N VAL A 90 13.73 -4.79 -5.46
CA VAL A 90 14.53 -5.07 -4.25
C VAL A 90 15.38 -6.34 -4.42
N ALA A 91 14.82 -7.40 -4.98
CA ALA A 91 15.55 -8.64 -5.25
C ALA A 91 16.72 -8.44 -6.22
N HIS A 92 16.62 -7.47 -7.14
CA HIS A 92 17.68 -7.14 -8.10
C HIS A 92 18.56 -5.95 -7.67
N GLY A 93 18.60 -5.64 -6.38
CA GLY A 93 19.55 -4.73 -5.80
C GLY A 93 19.09 -3.31 -5.52
N LEU A 94 17.76 -3.00 -5.66
CA LEU A 94 17.25 -1.74 -5.13
C LEU A 94 17.22 -1.81 -3.60
N PRO A 95 17.93 -0.92 -2.88
CA PRO A 95 17.87 -0.92 -1.43
C PRO A 95 16.43 -0.76 -0.95
N PRO A 96 15.96 -1.58 0.02
CA PRO A 96 14.59 -1.48 0.54
C PRO A 96 14.22 -0.08 1.02
N ALA A 97 15.19 0.65 1.57
CA ALA A 97 15.02 2.03 2.00
C ALA A 97 14.71 2.98 0.83
N VAL A 98 15.36 2.78 -0.32
CA VAL A 98 15.06 3.56 -1.54
C VAL A 98 13.65 3.22 -2.06
N MET A 99 13.27 1.93 -2.03
CA MET A 99 11.90 1.53 -2.40
C MET A 99 10.85 2.16 -1.48
N ALA A 100 11.11 2.23 -0.17
CA ALA A 100 10.23 2.90 0.78
C ALA A 100 10.12 4.41 0.50
N LEU A 101 11.22 5.06 0.10
CA LEU A 101 11.21 6.47 -0.27
C LEU A 101 10.42 6.70 -1.57
N LEU A 102 10.57 5.83 -2.58
CA LEU A 102 9.73 5.86 -3.78
C LEU A 102 8.26 5.68 -3.40
N GLY A 103 7.95 4.78 -2.47
CA GLY A 103 6.60 4.59 -1.93
C GLY A 103 5.97 5.87 -1.37
N ALA A 104 6.76 6.74 -0.76
CA ALA A 104 6.30 8.03 -0.26
C ALA A 104 5.85 9.01 -1.38
N LEU A 105 6.19 8.75 -2.63
CA LEU A 105 5.69 9.53 -3.77
C LEU A 105 4.24 9.17 -4.15
N GLN A 106 3.75 7.99 -3.76
CA GLN A 106 2.42 7.52 -4.12
C GLN A 106 1.30 8.49 -3.74
N PRO A 107 1.22 9.03 -2.51
CA PRO A 107 0.18 9.98 -2.16
C PRO A 107 0.23 11.28 -2.96
N LEU A 108 1.44 11.76 -3.29
CA LEU A 108 1.64 12.94 -4.13
C LEU A 108 1.15 12.68 -5.56
N LEU A 109 1.52 11.55 -6.16
CA LEU A 109 1.04 11.13 -7.47
C LEU A 109 -0.47 10.93 -7.48
N THR A 110 -1.04 10.34 -6.42
CA THR A 110 -2.49 10.18 -6.29
C THR A 110 -3.20 11.54 -6.27
N ALA A 111 -2.67 12.51 -5.52
CA ALA A 111 -3.24 13.86 -5.47
C ALA A 111 -3.17 14.57 -6.83
N LEU A 112 -2.02 14.48 -7.52
CA LEU A 112 -1.84 15.08 -8.85
C LEU A 112 -2.78 14.47 -9.90
N LEU A 113 -2.86 13.14 -9.94
CA LEU A 113 -3.69 12.42 -10.92
C LEU A 113 -5.19 12.47 -10.59
N ALA A 114 -5.55 12.66 -9.32
CA ALA A 114 -6.95 12.85 -8.92
C ALA A 114 -7.57 14.13 -9.53
N ILE A 115 -6.77 15.15 -9.82
CA ILE A 115 -7.26 16.41 -10.45
C ILE A 115 -7.91 16.13 -11.82
N PRO A 116 -7.19 15.59 -12.82
CA PRO A 116 -7.78 15.35 -14.14
C PRO A 116 -8.73 14.14 -14.17
N LEU A 117 -8.47 13.09 -13.38
CA LEU A 117 -9.21 11.83 -13.46
C LEU A 117 -10.47 11.81 -12.61
N LEU A 118 -10.42 12.37 -11.40
CA LEU A 118 -11.54 12.39 -10.46
C LEU A 118 -12.19 13.76 -10.33
N LYS A 119 -11.60 14.80 -10.92
CA LYS A 119 -11.99 16.20 -10.73
C LYS A 119 -11.97 16.62 -9.26
N GLU A 120 -11.12 15.97 -8.46
CA GLU A 120 -10.87 16.32 -7.07
C GLU A 120 -9.78 17.39 -7.01
N LEU A 121 -10.09 18.53 -6.37
CA LEU A 121 -9.11 19.58 -6.13
C LEU A 121 -8.63 19.50 -4.68
N PRO A 122 -7.41 18.97 -4.43
CA PRO A 122 -6.86 18.92 -3.08
C PRO A 122 -6.69 20.33 -2.53
N SER A 123 -7.08 20.54 -1.27
CA SER A 123 -6.95 21.84 -0.63
C SER A 123 -5.47 22.20 -0.40
N ARG A 124 -5.18 23.48 -0.13
CA ARG A 124 -3.82 23.93 0.25
C ARG A 124 -3.31 23.15 1.46
N ARG A 125 -4.20 22.85 2.41
CA ARG A 125 -3.88 22.07 3.61
C ARG A 125 -3.52 20.63 3.26
N THR A 126 -4.22 20.01 2.30
CA THR A 126 -3.88 18.68 1.79
C THR A 126 -2.47 18.68 1.19
N TRP A 127 -2.13 19.68 0.35
CA TRP A 127 -0.78 19.80 -0.22
C TRP A 127 0.31 19.99 0.85
N GLN A 128 0.05 20.84 1.85
CA GLN A 128 0.97 21.01 2.98
C GLN A 128 1.14 19.70 3.74
N GLY A 129 0.05 18.99 4.01
CA GLY A 129 0.09 17.68 4.66
C GLY A 129 0.86 16.64 3.87
N LEU A 130 0.67 16.58 2.55
CA LEU A 130 1.41 15.67 1.65
C LEU A 130 2.92 15.97 1.65
N ALA A 131 3.29 17.25 1.56
CA ALA A 131 4.70 17.68 1.60
C ALA A 131 5.34 17.36 2.97
N THR A 132 4.63 17.67 4.07
CA THR A 132 5.07 17.36 5.43
C THR A 132 5.21 15.85 5.64
N GLY A 133 4.25 15.06 5.19
CA GLY A 133 4.28 13.60 5.29
C GLY A 133 5.44 12.99 4.52
N ALA A 134 5.68 13.44 3.29
CA ALA A 134 6.82 13.00 2.47
C ALA A 134 8.16 13.37 3.12
N ALA A 135 8.30 14.58 3.69
CA ALA A 135 9.49 14.99 4.44
C ALA A 135 9.70 14.12 5.68
N GLY A 136 8.64 13.77 6.41
CA GLY A 136 8.69 12.85 7.55
C GLY A 136 9.22 11.47 7.15
N VAL A 137 8.71 10.88 6.07
CA VAL A 137 9.21 9.60 5.55
C VAL A 137 10.67 9.71 5.13
N ALA A 138 11.06 10.80 4.46
CA ALA A 138 12.45 11.03 4.08
C ALA A 138 13.38 11.03 5.30
N LEU A 139 12.98 11.66 6.42
CA LEU A 139 13.74 11.66 7.67
C LEU A 139 13.84 10.25 8.30
N VAL A 140 12.76 9.46 8.26
CA VAL A 140 12.77 8.06 8.77
C VAL A 140 13.73 7.20 7.96
N VAL A 141 13.76 7.39 6.64
CA VAL A 141 14.52 6.56 5.70
C VAL A 141 15.96 7.05 5.52
N ALA A 142 16.23 8.33 5.74
CA ALA A 142 17.54 8.95 5.51
C ALA A 142 18.73 8.20 6.15
N PRO A 143 18.68 7.74 7.42
CA PRO A 143 19.77 6.99 8.03
C PRO A 143 20.06 5.65 7.35
N LEU A 144 19.11 5.12 6.58
CA LEU A 144 19.24 3.86 5.85
C LEU A 144 19.78 4.08 4.43
N VAL A 145 19.53 5.25 3.84
CA VAL A 145 19.94 5.60 2.48
C VAL A 145 21.35 6.22 2.46
N VAL A 146 21.64 7.12 3.40
CA VAL A 146 22.90 7.88 3.43
C VAL A 146 24.13 6.96 3.46
N PRO A 147 24.22 5.91 4.29
CA PRO A 147 25.37 5.00 4.27
C PRO A 147 25.55 4.27 2.93
N VAL A 148 24.44 3.89 2.27
CA VAL A 148 24.46 3.23 0.96
C VAL A 148 25.04 4.15 -0.12
N VAL A 149 24.66 5.43 -0.07
CA VAL A 149 25.17 6.44 -1.01
C VAL A 149 26.63 6.78 -0.73
N GLN A 150 27.01 6.93 0.55
CA GLN A 150 28.38 7.28 0.95
C GLN A 150 29.38 6.16 0.77
N ALA A 151 28.96 4.91 0.93
CA ALA A 151 29.85 3.76 0.74
C ALA A 151 30.37 3.63 -0.70
N GLY A 152 29.90 4.50 -1.60
CA GLY A 152 30.33 4.47 -3.00
C GLY A 152 30.05 3.08 -3.57
N ALA A 153 28.94 2.48 -3.13
CA ALA A 153 28.60 1.12 -3.55
C ALA A 153 28.69 1.08 -5.06
N GLY A 154 29.81 0.55 -5.56
CA GLY A 154 30.16 0.47 -6.97
C GLY A 154 29.19 -0.42 -7.79
N GLN A 155 28.07 -0.73 -7.22
CA GLN A 155 26.88 -1.24 -7.89
C GLN A 155 25.97 -0.05 -8.16
N SER A 156 26.22 0.60 -9.28
CA SER A 156 25.20 1.48 -9.88
C SER A 156 23.90 0.68 -9.99
N VAL A 157 22.87 1.08 -9.23
CA VAL A 157 21.55 0.48 -9.38
C VAL A 157 21.19 0.56 -10.86
N SER A 158 20.99 -0.58 -11.50
CA SER A 158 20.69 -0.61 -12.93
C SER A 158 19.44 0.23 -13.23
N PRO A 159 19.43 1.04 -14.30
CA PRO A 159 18.29 1.87 -14.64
C PRO A 159 16.96 1.11 -14.70
N TRP A 160 16.97 -0.15 -15.16
CA TRP A 160 15.76 -0.96 -15.22
C TRP A 160 15.20 -1.33 -13.84
N VAL A 161 16.07 -1.48 -12.81
CA VAL A 161 15.67 -1.75 -11.42
C VAL A 161 14.97 -0.52 -10.84
N LEU A 162 15.49 0.68 -11.11
CA LEU A 162 14.84 1.92 -10.71
C LEU A 162 13.50 2.11 -11.43
N LEU A 163 13.44 1.80 -12.73
CA LEU A 163 12.20 1.82 -13.51
C LEU A 163 11.17 0.83 -12.95
N ALA A 164 11.58 -0.35 -12.51
CA ALA A 164 10.69 -1.30 -11.86
C ALA A 164 10.11 -0.74 -10.54
N GLY A 165 10.94 -0.07 -9.72
CA GLY A 165 10.48 0.63 -8.51
C GLY A 165 9.48 1.75 -8.82
N LEU A 166 9.73 2.56 -9.85
CA LEU A 166 8.81 3.62 -10.30
C LEU A 166 7.51 3.01 -10.86
N LEU A 167 7.60 1.94 -11.67
CA LEU A 167 6.45 1.21 -12.18
C LEU A 167 5.56 0.71 -11.05
N ALA A 168 6.14 0.22 -9.97
CA ALA A 168 5.39 -0.20 -8.79
C ALA A 168 4.53 0.94 -8.24
N ILE A 169 5.10 2.14 -8.07
CA ILE A 169 4.38 3.29 -7.51
C ILE A 169 3.31 3.82 -8.46
N VAL A 170 3.62 3.91 -9.74
CA VAL A 170 2.62 4.28 -10.76
C VAL A 170 1.47 3.27 -10.77
N SER A 171 1.79 1.99 -10.68
CA SER A 171 0.82 0.90 -10.71
C SER A 171 -0.18 0.97 -9.55
N ILE A 172 0.31 1.07 -8.30
CA ILE A 172 -0.58 1.19 -7.13
C ILE A 172 -1.41 2.49 -7.19
N THR A 173 -0.83 3.58 -7.69
CA THR A 173 -1.54 4.85 -7.86
C THR A 173 -2.68 4.71 -8.86
N MET A 174 -2.41 4.19 -10.05
CA MET A 174 -3.43 4.00 -11.09
C MET A 174 -4.51 3.02 -10.66
N GLY A 175 -4.14 1.93 -9.99
CA GLY A 175 -5.09 0.97 -9.45
C GLY A 175 -6.01 1.59 -8.39
N THR A 176 -5.48 2.43 -7.50
CA THR A 176 -6.27 3.15 -6.47
C THR A 176 -7.27 4.12 -7.12
N LEU A 177 -6.84 4.86 -8.13
CA LEU A 177 -7.71 5.78 -8.87
C LEU A 177 -8.79 5.04 -9.66
N LEU A 178 -8.43 3.94 -10.35
CA LEU A 178 -9.39 3.07 -11.05
C LEU A 178 -10.42 2.48 -10.08
N GLN A 179 -9.98 2.05 -8.90
CA GLN A 179 -10.85 1.57 -7.83
C GLN A 179 -11.90 2.63 -7.46
N LYS A 180 -11.48 3.88 -7.30
CA LYS A 180 -12.39 4.96 -6.94
C LYS A 180 -13.34 5.34 -8.07
N MET A 181 -12.84 5.39 -9.30
CA MET A 181 -13.63 5.79 -10.48
C MET A 181 -14.70 4.79 -10.88
N SER A 182 -14.39 3.51 -10.84
CA SER A 182 -15.16 2.50 -11.56
C SER A 182 -15.76 1.40 -10.68
N ILE A 183 -15.28 1.25 -9.44
CA ILE A 183 -15.57 0.07 -8.63
C ILE A 183 -16.17 0.44 -7.26
N ALA A 184 -16.25 1.74 -6.95
CA ALA A 184 -16.64 2.22 -5.61
C ALA A 184 -18.01 1.72 -5.14
N ALA A 185 -18.96 1.49 -6.06
CA ALA A 185 -20.33 1.04 -5.77
C ALA A 185 -20.49 -0.48 -5.64
N SER A 186 -19.51 -1.29 -6.10
CA SER A 186 -19.60 -2.75 -6.09
C SER A 186 -19.48 -3.31 -4.67
N ASP A 187 -20.04 -4.50 -4.41
CA ASP A 187 -19.82 -5.20 -3.13
C ASP A 187 -18.32 -5.46 -2.91
N LEU A 188 -17.85 -5.18 -1.68
CA LEU A 188 -16.42 -5.28 -1.35
C LEU A 188 -15.89 -6.70 -1.48
N ARG A 189 -16.69 -7.72 -1.18
CA ARG A 189 -16.27 -9.11 -1.19
C ARG A 189 -16.07 -9.60 -2.61
N THR A 190 -17.07 -9.40 -3.46
CA THR A 190 -17.01 -9.80 -4.88
C THR A 190 -15.97 -9.01 -5.65
N SER A 191 -15.86 -7.70 -5.38
CA SER A 191 -14.81 -6.84 -5.92
C SER A 191 -13.41 -7.34 -5.52
N SER A 192 -13.19 -7.63 -4.22
CA SER A 192 -11.91 -8.12 -3.74
C SER A 192 -11.55 -9.51 -4.26
N ALA A 193 -12.54 -10.41 -4.47
CA ALA A 193 -12.31 -11.70 -5.12
C ALA A 193 -11.73 -11.52 -6.51
N TRP A 194 -12.35 -10.70 -7.36
CA TRP A 194 -11.87 -10.40 -8.70
C TRP A 194 -10.54 -9.65 -8.72
N GLN A 195 -10.32 -8.74 -7.78
CA GLN A 195 -9.05 -8.00 -7.68
C GLN A 195 -7.90 -8.93 -7.30
N ASN A 196 -8.09 -9.83 -6.32
CA ASN A 196 -7.08 -10.82 -6.01
C ASN A 196 -6.85 -11.81 -7.15
N ALA A 197 -7.89 -12.17 -7.92
CA ALA A 197 -7.72 -12.96 -9.15
C ALA A 197 -6.87 -12.22 -10.19
N GLY A 198 -7.08 -10.91 -10.40
CA GLY A 198 -6.24 -10.09 -11.25
C GLY A 198 -4.78 -10.01 -10.79
N ALA A 199 -4.57 -9.87 -9.48
CA ALA A 199 -3.23 -9.89 -8.88
C ALA A 199 -2.55 -11.26 -9.04
N MET A 200 -3.31 -12.34 -8.88
CA MET A 200 -2.85 -13.72 -9.09
C MET A 200 -2.36 -13.95 -10.52
N LEU A 201 -3.05 -13.40 -11.53
CA LEU A 201 -2.60 -13.50 -12.92
C LEU A 201 -1.22 -12.86 -13.12
N VAL A 202 -1.00 -11.66 -12.57
CA VAL A 202 0.30 -10.98 -12.65
C VAL A 202 1.39 -11.77 -11.92
N ALA A 203 1.10 -12.25 -10.70
CA ALA A 203 2.05 -13.06 -9.94
C ALA A 203 2.35 -14.39 -10.65
N GLY A 204 1.36 -15.00 -11.30
CA GLY A 204 1.53 -16.20 -12.12
C GLY A 204 2.49 -15.98 -13.28
N VAL A 205 2.37 -14.85 -13.99
CA VAL A 205 3.32 -14.45 -15.04
C VAL A 205 4.72 -14.26 -14.45
N ALA A 206 4.84 -13.60 -13.29
CA ALA A 206 6.13 -13.41 -12.62
C ALA A 206 6.78 -14.75 -12.22
N VAL A 207 6.01 -15.71 -11.71
CA VAL A 207 6.49 -17.07 -11.42
C VAL A 207 6.95 -17.79 -12.69
N TRP A 208 6.17 -17.67 -13.78
CA TRP A 208 6.53 -18.29 -15.07
C TRP A 208 7.85 -17.75 -15.64
N LEU A 209 8.14 -16.47 -15.38
CA LEU A 209 9.40 -15.84 -15.79
C LEU A 209 10.57 -16.12 -14.83
N SER A 210 10.31 -16.67 -13.63
CA SER A 210 11.34 -17.02 -12.65
C SER A 210 12.05 -18.32 -13.04
N PRO A 211 13.38 -18.34 -13.16
CA PRO A 211 14.11 -19.50 -13.68
C PRO A 211 14.08 -20.72 -12.74
N ALA A 212 13.97 -20.53 -11.42
CA ALA A 212 13.93 -21.61 -10.44
C ALA A 212 13.26 -21.13 -9.13
N PRO A 213 11.94 -21.04 -9.08
CA PRO A 213 11.26 -20.63 -7.87
C PRO A 213 11.46 -21.67 -6.77
N HIS A 214 12.04 -21.26 -5.62
CA HIS A 214 12.23 -22.11 -4.47
C HIS A 214 11.06 -21.97 -3.47
N TRP A 215 10.79 -23.06 -2.74
CA TRP A 215 9.75 -23.10 -1.72
C TRP A 215 10.14 -24.08 -0.63
N GLN A 216 10.42 -23.58 0.57
CA GLN A 216 10.80 -24.37 1.73
C GLN A 216 9.65 -24.38 2.74
N PRO A 217 8.82 -25.43 2.77
CA PRO A 217 7.67 -25.50 3.66
C PRO A 217 8.11 -25.57 5.12
N GLY A 218 7.43 -24.81 5.97
CA GLY A 218 7.69 -24.78 7.41
C GLY A 218 6.69 -23.89 8.15
N PRO A 219 6.65 -23.95 9.49
CA PRO A 219 5.68 -23.19 10.29
C PRO A 219 5.74 -21.69 10.02
N VAL A 220 6.94 -21.12 9.87
CA VAL A 220 7.14 -19.69 9.60
C VAL A 220 6.54 -19.31 8.25
N LEU A 221 6.76 -20.10 7.20
CA LEU A 221 6.22 -19.82 5.87
C LEU A 221 4.69 -19.89 5.88
N TRP A 222 4.10 -20.91 6.50
CA TRP A 222 2.65 -21.08 6.52
C TRP A 222 1.94 -20.03 7.38
N THR A 223 2.52 -19.65 8.53
CA THR A 223 1.97 -18.55 9.35
C THR A 223 2.09 -17.21 8.65
N ALA A 224 3.22 -16.94 7.98
CA ALA A 224 3.41 -15.73 7.17
C ALA A 224 2.40 -15.68 6.00
N LEU A 225 2.19 -16.78 5.29
CA LEU A 225 1.23 -16.88 4.21
C LEU A 225 -0.22 -16.70 4.69
N GLY A 226 -0.59 -17.36 5.80
CA GLY A 226 -1.90 -17.20 6.42
C GLY A 226 -2.16 -15.75 6.84
N TRP A 227 -1.19 -15.11 7.51
CA TRP A 227 -1.30 -13.71 7.87
C TRP A 227 -1.36 -12.80 6.65
N ALA A 228 -0.53 -13.03 5.64
CA ALA A 228 -0.52 -12.23 4.41
C ALA A 228 -1.84 -12.33 3.65
N ALA A 229 -2.47 -13.52 3.60
CA ALA A 229 -3.75 -13.72 2.93
C ALA A 229 -4.93 -13.17 3.73
N LEU A 230 -5.05 -13.54 5.03
CA LEU A 230 -6.20 -13.17 5.86
C LEU A 230 -6.07 -11.75 6.43
N GLY A 231 -4.90 -11.40 6.97
CA GLY A 231 -4.63 -10.10 7.57
C GLY A 231 -4.45 -9.01 6.51
N ILE A 232 -3.40 -9.12 5.71
CA ILE A 232 -3.02 -8.03 4.79
C ILE A 232 -3.94 -7.98 3.58
N SER A 233 -4.11 -9.10 2.84
CA SER A 233 -4.99 -9.12 1.66
C SER A 233 -6.46 -9.14 2.05
N GLY A 234 -6.85 -9.76 3.15
CA GLY A 234 -8.20 -9.77 3.66
C GLY A 234 -8.59 -8.46 4.34
N ALA A 235 -8.30 -8.35 5.62
CA ALA A 235 -8.71 -7.23 6.45
C ALA A 235 -8.09 -5.90 5.96
N GLY A 236 -6.79 -5.89 5.60
CA GLY A 236 -6.09 -4.68 5.13
C GLY A 236 -6.70 -4.12 3.85
N THR A 237 -6.91 -4.97 2.83
CA THR A 237 -7.53 -4.53 1.58
C THR A 237 -8.97 -4.07 1.79
N TRP A 238 -9.74 -4.77 2.59
CA TRP A 238 -11.13 -4.39 2.92
C TRP A 238 -11.20 -3.03 3.61
N LEU A 239 -10.32 -2.77 4.57
CA LEU A 239 -10.20 -1.47 5.23
C LEU A 239 -9.80 -0.37 4.24
N LEU A 240 -8.78 -0.61 3.40
CA LEU A 240 -8.33 0.35 2.38
C LEU A 240 -9.47 0.72 1.43
N LEU A 241 -10.16 -0.28 0.88
CA LEU A 241 -11.28 -0.04 -0.03
C LEU A 241 -12.41 0.73 0.65
N GLY A 242 -12.69 0.43 1.92
CA GLY A 242 -13.65 1.18 2.73
C GLY A 242 -13.26 2.64 2.91
N ILE A 243 -11.98 2.93 3.15
CA ILE A 243 -11.45 4.30 3.30
C ILE A 243 -11.51 5.06 1.97
N VAL A 244 -11.03 4.44 0.88
CA VAL A 244 -11.02 5.05 -0.46
C VAL A 244 -12.44 5.41 -0.92
N ARG A 245 -13.42 4.56 -0.64
CA ARG A 245 -14.82 4.82 -0.99
C ARG A 245 -15.44 6.03 -0.26
N ARG A 246 -15.03 6.27 0.99
CA ARG A 246 -15.66 7.28 1.86
C ARG A 246 -14.98 8.65 1.81
N GLY A 247 -13.73 8.71 1.34
CA GLY A 247 -12.90 9.91 1.38
C GLY A 247 -12.43 10.37 0.00
N GLN A 248 -11.68 11.48 -0.02
CA GLN A 248 -10.88 11.88 -1.17
C GLN A 248 -9.69 10.93 -1.34
N ALA A 249 -9.34 10.60 -2.60
CA ALA A 249 -8.26 9.66 -2.90
C ALA A 249 -6.92 10.10 -2.30
N ALA A 250 -6.58 11.39 -2.39
CA ALA A 250 -5.35 11.95 -1.83
C ALA A 250 -5.28 11.80 -0.30
N SER A 251 -6.38 12.08 0.41
CA SER A 251 -6.45 11.96 1.86
C SER A 251 -6.36 10.51 2.33
N ALA A 252 -6.98 9.57 1.59
CA ALA A 252 -6.87 8.15 1.86
C ALA A 252 -5.43 7.65 1.63
N ALA A 253 -4.80 8.08 0.53
CA ALA A 253 -3.43 7.71 0.21
C ALA A 253 -2.41 8.29 1.21
N ALA A 254 -2.68 9.46 1.81
CA ALA A 254 -1.81 10.06 2.82
C ALA A 254 -1.57 9.16 4.05
N LEU A 255 -2.51 8.25 4.37
CA LEU A 255 -2.32 7.26 5.44
C LEU A 255 -1.10 6.37 5.18
N MET A 256 -0.70 6.18 3.91
CA MET A 256 0.48 5.39 3.56
C MET A 256 1.79 6.00 4.09
N PHE A 257 1.84 7.31 4.39
CA PHE A 257 3.01 7.91 5.05
C PHE A 257 3.29 7.36 6.45
N LEU A 258 2.30 6.76 7.09
CA LEU A 258 2.49 6.10 8.38
C LEU A 258 3.05 4.68 8.26
N ALA A 259 3.01 4.07 7.07
CA ALA A 259 3.46 2.70 6.89
C ALA A 259 4.96 2.51 7.16
N PRO A 260 5.92 3.33 6.63
CA PRO A 260 7.33 3.22 6.97
C PRO A 260 7.64 3.47 8.45
N PRO A 261 7.11 4.53 9.11
CA PRO A 261 7.24 4.71 10.55
C PRO A 261 6.79 3.51 11.37
N LEU A 262 5.59 2.98 11.09
CA LEU A 262 5.06 1.85 11.83
C LEU A 262 5.84 0.55 11.55
N ALA A 263 6.29 0.34 10.32
CA ALA A 263 7.18 -0.76 10.00
C ALA A 263 8.52 -0.68 10.77
N ALA A 264 9.08 0.52 10.93
CA ALA A 264 10.29 0.75 11.72
C ALA A 264 10.06 0.43 13.21
N VAL A 265 8.94 0.86 13.79
CA VAL A 265 8.56 0.51 15.18
C VAL A 265 8.36 -1.01 15.32
N GLN A 266 7.69 -1.66 14.39
CA GLN A 266 7.50 -3.11 14.41
C GLN A 266 8.83 -3.86 14.29
N ALA A 267 9.74 -3.39 13.43
CA ALA A 267 11.08 -3.96 13.29
C ALA A 267 11.90 -3.80 14.57
N TRP A 268 11.80 -2.65 15.24
CA TRP A 268 12.41 -2.43 16.56
C TRP A 268 11.88 -3.43 17.59
N LEU A 269 10.57 -3.62 17.68
CA LEU A 269 9.94 -4.52 18.64
C LEU A 269 10.25 -5.99 18.37
N LEU A 270 10.30 -6.41 17.10
CA LEU A 270 10.42 -7.82 16.72
C LEU A 270 11.85 -8.27 16.48
N PHE A 271 12.72 -7.39 16.00
CA PHE A 271 14.10 -7.71 15.62
C PHE A 271 15.15 -6.97 16.45
N GLY A 272 14.72 -6.07 17.35
CA GLY A 272 15.63 -5.27 18.19
C GLY A 272 16.38 -4.17 17.42
N ASP A 273 15.90 -3.79 16.23
CA ASP A 273 16.47 -2.72 15.43
C ASP A 273 16.41 -1.38 16.21
N ARG A 274 17.55 -0.68 16.34
CA ARG A 274 17.58 0.58 17.11
C ARG A 274 17.08 1.74 16.27
N LEU A 275 16.12 2.49 16.79
CA LEU A 275 15.64 3.73 16.17
C LEU A 275 16.45 4.93 16.68
N GLY A 276 17.04 5.68 15.74
CA GLY A 276 17.79 6.90 16.04
C GLY A 276 16.86 8.12 16.26
N PRO A 277 17.40 9.22 16.83
CA PRO A 277 16.60 10.44 17.07
C PRO A 277 15.97 11.02 15.80
N LEU A 278 16.68 10.95 14.65
CA LEU A 278 16.16 11.43 13.37
C LEU A 278 14.96 10.64 12.88
N GLN A 279 14.92 9.32 13.16
CA GLN A 279 13.78 8.47 12.81
C GLN A 279 12.57 8.80 13.67
N TRP A 280 12.74 9.04 14.96
CA TRP A 280 11.67 9.49 15.86
C TRP A 280 11.10 10.85 15.43
N LEU A 281 11.96 11.81 15.09
CA LEU A 281 11.53 13.10 14.52
C LEU A 281 10.74 12.89 13.22
N GLY A 282 11.25 12.07 12.32
CA GLY A 282 10.59 11.76 11.04
C GLY A 282 9.20 11.14 11.23
N MET A 283 9.05 10.24 12.20
CA MET A 283 7.74 9.66 12.56
C MET A 283 6.74 10.72 13.05
N ALA A 284 7.18 11.63 13.89
CA ALA A 284 6.34 12.73 14.37
C ALA A 284 5.92 13.66 13.22
N VAL A 285 6.85 14.00 12.31
CA VAL A 285 6.60 14.83 11.12
C VAL A 285 5.65 14.12 10.16
N ALA A 286 5.83 12.81 9.89
CA ALA A 286 4.93 12.03 9.04
C ALA A 286 3.50 12.00 9.63
N GLY A 287 3.39 11.78 10.93
CA GLY A 287 2.10 11.82 11.64
C GLY A 287 1.40 13.18 11.54
N ALA A 288 2.14 14.28 11.69
CA ALA A 288 1.63 15.63 11.50
C ALA A 288 1.13 15.86 10.07
N GLY A 289 1.86 15.37 9.06
CA GLY A 289 1.45 15.43 7.66
C GLY A 289 0.12 14.70 7.40
N VAL A 290 -0.03 13.49 7.93
CA VAL A 290 -1.27 12.73 7.83
C VAL A 290 -2.43 13.47 8.53
N TRP A 291 -2.19 13.97 9.73
CA TRP A 291 -3.19 14.76 10.47
C TRP A 291 -3.66 15.99 9.69
N LEU A 292 -2.74 16.70 9.04
CA LEU A 292 -3.08 17.83 8.15
C LEU A 292 -3.97 17.40 6.99
N CYS A 293 -3.69 16.26 6.36
CA CYS A 293 -4.49 15.73 5.26
C CYS A 293 -5.89 15.28 5.69
N GLN A 294 -6.04 14.78 6.92
CA GLN A 294 -7.30 14.21 7.41
C GLN A 294 -8.25 15.26 8.02
N THR A 295 -7.73 16.41 8.45
CA THR A 295 -8.56 17.45 9.02
C THR A 295 -9.31 18.22 7.93
N ARG A 296 -10.66 18.19 7.99
CA ARG A 296 -11.53 18.96 7.09
C ARG A 296 -11.30 20.46 7.29
N GLU A 297 -11.15 21.23 6.20
CA GLU A 297 -11.34 22.68 6.27
C GLU A 297 -12.78 22.94 6.72
N ARG A 298 -12.96 23.66 7.82
CA ARG A 298 -14.28 24.24 8.15
C ARG A 298 -14.68 25.12 6.97
N PRO A 299 -15.90 24.98 6.42
CA PRO A 299 -16.37 25.91 5.41
C PRO A 299 -16.19 27.33 5.99
N ARG A 300 -15.41 28.18 5.36
CA ARG A 300 -15.47 29.61 5.62
C ARG A 300 -16.90 29.99 5.26
N HIS A 301 -17.71 30.29 6.29
CA HIS A 301 -18.94 31.02 6.07
C HIS A 301 -18.54 32.24 5.23
N ALA A 302 -18.98 32.24 3.95
CA ALA A 302 -18.98 33.45 3.19
C ALA A 302 -19.75 34.45 4.02
N ALA A 303 -19.04 35.43 4.60
CA ALA A 303 -19.67 36.59 5.18
C ALA A 303 -20.48 37.24 4.03
N ALA A 304 -21.77 37.03 4.08
CA ALA A 304 -22.71 37.75 3.24
C ALA A 304 -22.56 39.23 3.59
N HIS A 305 -22.09 40.00 2.63
CA HIS A 305 -22.31 41.45 2.57
C HIS A 305 -23.44 41.73 1.61
#